data_cd77beb6b923fde3bb748e5a2ac15501
#
_entry.id   cd77beb6b923fde3bb748e5a2ac15501
#
_cell.length_a   1.000
_cell.length_b   1.000
_cell.length_c   1.000
_cell.angle_alpha   90.00
_cell.angle_beta   90.00
_cell.angle_gamma   90.00
#
_symmetry.space_group_name_H-M   'P 1'
#
loop_
_entity.id
_entity.type
_entity.pdbx_description
1 polymer ?
#
loop_
_entity_poly.entity_id
_entity_poly.type
_entity_poly.pdbx_seq_one_letter_code
_entity_poly.pdbx_strand_id
1 'polypeptide(L)'
;MKLELFKHQKKAIEQLKTGSILRGGVGSGKSLTALGYYFIRECGGGIQGEIIPMTRPKNLYVITVANKRDKLDWLREAVQLGISSDKELNTNKIEFIVDSWNNITKYTDVKNAFFIFDEQKAIGSGAWSKAFIKIAKQNNWILATATPGDVWSDYIPVFVANGFFKNRTDF
;
A
#
# COMPACT_ATOMS: atom_id res chain seq x y z
N MET A 1 10.04 -13.51 16.66
CA MET A 1 10.87 -13.23 15.49
C MET A 1 11.41 -11.82 15.57
N LYS A 2 12.70 -11.67 15.38
CA LYS A 2 13.32 -10.34 15.33
C LYS A 2 13.33 -9.84 13.89
N LEU A 3 12.81 -8.65 13.68
CA LEU A 3 12.85 -7.98 12.39
C LEU A 3 13.63 -6.68 12.56
N GLU A 4 14.59 -6.46 11.70
CA GLU A 4 15.39 -5.25 11.70
C GLU A 4 15.27 -4.53 10.36
N LEU A 5 14.85 -3.28 10.42
CA LEU A 5 14.74 -2.43 9.23
C LEU A 5 16.08 -1.76 8.94
N PHE A 6 16.41 -1.62 7.68
CA PHE A 6 17.55 -0.80 7.28
C PHE A 6 17.30 0.67 7.60
N LYS A 7 18.37 1.43 7.73
CA LYS A 7 18.31 2.86 8.07
C LYS A 7 17.46 3.65 7.07
N HIS A 8 17.60 3.35 5.77
CA HIS A 8 16.83 4.04 4.74
C HIS A 8 15.33 3.69 4.81
N GLN A 9 14.99 2.48 5.25
CA GLN A 9 13.60 2.08 5.44
C GLN A 9 12.98 2.84 6.62
N LYS A 10 13.67 2.94 7.74
CA LYS A 10 13.21 3.70 8.91
C LYS A 10 12.96 5.15 8.56
N LYS A 11 13.88 5.77 7.80
CA LYS A 11 13.74 7.16 7.37
C LYS A 11 12.55 7.35 6.45
N ALA A 12 12.34 6.44 5.50
CA ALA A 12 11.20 6.49 4.59
C ALA A 12 9.87 6.38 5.37
N ILE A 13 9.80 5.46 6.33
CA ILE A 13 8.60 5.30 7.17
C ILE A 13 8.26 6.58 7.92
N GLU A 14 9.25 7.29 8.43
CA GLU A 14 9.05 8.57 9.12
C GLU A 14 8.53 9.67 8.20
N GLN A 15 8.91 9.65 6.93
CA GLN A 15 8.58 10.69 5.96
C GLN A 15 7.29 10.43 5.19
N LEU A 16 6.86 9.18 5.09
CA LEU A 16 5.63 8.83 4.38
C LEU A 16 4.39 9.35 5.09
N LYS A 17 3.36 9.61 4.31
CA LYS A 17 2.01 9.94 4.78
C LYS A 17 1.01 9.42 3.75
N THR A 18 -0.27 9.41 4.10
CA THR A 18 -1.30 9.01 3.13
C THR A 18 -1.19 9.84 1.86
N GLY A 19 -1.34 9.19 0.71
CA GLY A 19 -1.20 9.84 -0.59
C GLY A 19 0.23 9.93 -1.11
N SER A 20 1.23 9.49 -0.35
CA SER A 20 2.63 9.52 -0.78
C SER A 20 2.93 8.46 -1.84
N ILE A 21 3.96 8.74 -2.63
CA ILE A 21 4.53 7.78 -3.57
C ILE A 21 5.86 7.30 -2.99
N LEU A 22 5.94 6.00 -2.71
CA LEU A 22 7.16 5.35 -2.29
C LEU A 22 7.87 4.79 -3.51
N ARG A 23 9.02 5.36 -3.84
CA ARG A 23 9.84 4.92 -4.95
C ARG A 23 10.96 4.03 -4.46
N GLY A 24 11.12 2.88 -5.08
CA GLY A 24 12.20 1.97 -4.76
C GLY A 24 12.41 0.96 -5.86
N GLY A 25 13.67 0.73 -6.24
CA GLY A 25 14.04 -0.27 -7.21
C GLY A 25 13.89 -1.69 -6.69
N VAL A 26 14.08 -2.66 -7.57
CA VAL A 26 14.09 -4.08 -7.20
C VAL A 26 15.19 -4.30 -6.15
N GLY A 27 14.84 -5.03 -5.09
CA GLY A 27 15.78 -5.32 -4.01
C GLY A 27 15.98 -4.21 -3.00
N SER A 28 15.23 -3.08 -3.10
CA SER A 28 15.35 -1.95 -2.17
C SER A 28 14.59 -2.15 -0.86
N GLY A 29 13.82 -3.23 -0.73
CA GLY A 29 12.96 -3.44 0.44
C GLY A 29 11.69 -2.60 0.42
N LYS A 30 11.24 -2.18 -0.76
CA LYS A 30 10.05 -1.36 -0.95
C LYS A 30 8.80 -1.94 -0.29
N SER A 31 8.56 -3.24 -0.47
CA SER A 31 7.38 -3.90 0.11
C SER A 31 7.38 -3.84 1.62
N LEU A 32 8.51 -4.15 2.24
CA LEU A 32 8.64 -4.11 3.69
C LEU A 32 8.53 -2.68 4.22
N THR A 33 9.06 -1.70 3.49
CA THR A 33 8.93 -0.29 3.85
C THR A 33 7.47 0.17 3.84
N ALA A 34 6.74 -0.19 2.78
CA ALA A 34 5.31 0.14 2.66
C ALA A 34 4.50 -0.51 3.78
N LEU A 35 4.72 -1.79 4.02
CA LEU A 35 4.06 -2.52 5.11
C LEU A 35 4.44 -1.96 6.49
N GLY A 36 5.71 -1.58 6.67
CA GLY A 36 6.17 -0.97 7.90
C GLY A 36 5.51 0.37 8.18
N TYR A 37 5.32 1.20 7.16
CA TYR A 37 4.58 2.44 7.31
C TYR A 37 3.14 2.18 7.78
N TYR A 38 2.44 1.26 7.14
CA TYR A 38 1.10 0.87 7.54
C TYR A 38 1.09 0.37 8.99
N PHE A 39 1.98 -0.56 9.30
CA PHE A 39 2.02 -1.20 10.59
C PHE A 39 2.30 -0.22 11.73
N ILE A 40 3.29 0.64 11.56
CA ILE A 40 3.74 1.57 12.59
C ILE A 40 2.91 2.85 12.60
N ARG A 41 2.86 3.55 11.47
CA ARG A 41 2.30 4.90 11.39
C ARG A 41 0.79 4.93 11.31
N GLU A 42 0.20 4.00 10.57
CA GLU A 42 -1.25 3.94 10.40
C GLU A 42 -1.93 3.15 11.51
N CYS A 43 -1.32 2.10 11.99
CA CYS A 43 -1.94 1.16 12.92
C CYS A 43 -1.32 1.14 14.32
N GLY A 44 -0.26 1.89 14.56
CA GLY A 44 0.32 2.02 15.90
C GLY A 44 1.07 0.81 16.41
N GLY A 45 1.55 -0.05 15.53
CA GLY A 45 2.43 -1.15 15.89
C GLY A 45 3.88 -0.68 16.06
N GLY A 46 4.76 -1.57 16.43
CA GLY A 46 6.17 -1.25 16.63
C GLY A 46 7.11 -2.33 16.13
N ILE A 47 8.27 -1.90 15.68
CA ILE A 47 9.38 -2.78 15.30
C ILE A 47 10.61 -2.27 16.04
N GLN A 48 10.90 -2.88 17.19
CA GLN A 48 12.01 -2.48 18.07
C GLN A 48 12.80 -3.74 18.49
N GLY A 49 13.33 -4.44 17.49
CA GLY A 49 13.90 -5.76 17.71
C GLY A 49 12.83 -6.83 17.82
N GLU A 50 11.75 -6.56 18.51
CA GLU A 50 10.56 -7.40 18.58
C GLU A 50 9.42 -6.71 17.84
N ILE A 51 8.44 -7.52 17.39
CA ILE A 51 7.23 -7.00 16.75
C ILE A 51 6.21 -6.71 17.84
N ILE A 52 5.79 -5.45 17.93
CA ILE A 52 4.76 -5.00 18.88
C ILE A 52 3.44 -4.90 18.09
N PRO A 53 2.38 -5.63 18.51
CA PRO A 53 1.11 -5.63 17.78
C PRO A 53 0.48 -4.25 17.61
N MET A 54 -0.37 -4.10 16.60
CA MET A 54 -1.09 -2.88 16.32
C MET A 54 -1.97 -2.44 17.49
N THR A 55 -1.97 -1.13 17.78
CA THR A 55 -2.87 -0.53 18.77
C THR A 55 -4.16 0.00 18.13
N ARG A 56 -4.12 0.28 16.82
CA ARG A 56 -5.26 0.79 16.04
C ARG A 56 -5.40 -0.01 14.76
N PRO A 57 -5.78 -1.31 14.82
CA PRO A 57 -5.79 -2.15 13.63
C PRO A 57 -6.71 -1.62 12.54
N LYS A 58 -6.24 -1.70 11.29
CA LYS A 58 -7.03 -1.41 10.09
C LYS A 58 -6.88 -2.56 9.13
N ASN A 59 -7.95 -2.91 8.42
CA ASN A 59 -7.85 -3.89 7.35
C ASN A 59 -6.90 -3.39 6.27
N LEU A 60 -6.16 -4.31 5.67
CA LEU A 60 -5.14 -4.00 4.68
C LEU A 60 -5.45 -4.66 3.34
N TYR A 61 -5.43 -3.86 2.31
CA TYR A 61 -5.59 -4.32 0.92
C TYR A 61 -4.37 -3.89 0.13
N VAL A 62 -3.73 -4.85 -0.53
CA VAL A 62 -2.61 -4.57 -1.45
C VAL A 62 -3.09 -4.86 -2.86
N ILE A 63 -3.09 -3.85 -3.71
CA ILE A 63 -3.46 -3.97 -5.12
C ILE A 63 -2.18 -3.94 -5.95
N THR A 64 -1.88 -5.04 -6.59
CA THR A 64 -0.63 -5.22 -7.33
C THR A 64 -0.89 -5.79 -8.72
N VAL A 65 0.14 -6.01 -9.51
CA VAL A 65 0.00 -6.60 -10.83
C VAL A 65 -0.41 -8.06 -10.73
N ALA A 66 -1.08 -8.57 -11.77
CA ALA A 66 -1.59 -9.95 -11.81
C ALA A 66 -0.47 -10.96 -12.04
N ASN A 67 0.52 -10.93 -11.17
CA ASN A 67 1.73 -11.74 -11.22
C ASN A 67 1.85 -12.52 -9.91
N LYS A 68 1.92 -13.84 -10.03
CA LYS A 68 1.99 -14.73 -8.87
C LYS A 68 3.18 -14.40 -7.96
N ARG A 69 4.33 -14.06 -8.56
CA ARG A 69 5.55 -13.73 -7.82
C ARG A 69 5.35 -12.51 -6.93
N ASP A 70 4.78 -11.44 -7.49
CA ASP A 70 4.60 -10.19 -6.74
C ASP A 70 3.60 -10.37 -5.61
N LYS A 71 2.53 -11.13 -5.84
CA LYS A 71 1.57 -11.46 -4.78
C LYS A 71 2.23 -12.22 -3.64
N LEU A 72 3.07 -13.22 -3.96
CA LEU A 72 3.78 -14.00 -2.96
C LEU A 72 4.78 -13.17 -2.18
N ASP A 73 5.45 -12.21 -2.82
CA ASP A 73 6.39 -11.33 -2.15
C ASP A 73 5.68 -10.47 -1.09
N TRP A 74 4.51 -9.92 -1.41
CA TRP A 74 3.72 -9.17 -0.45
C TRP A 74 3.26 -10.03 0.73
N LEU A 75 2.79 -11.25 0.45
CA LEU A 75 2.37 -12.18 1.49
C LEU A 75 3.52 -12.57 2.42
N ARG A 76 4.70 -12.81 1.84
CA ARG A 76 5.89 -13.20 2.59
C ARG A 76 6.37 -12.08 3.52
N GLU A 77 6.43 -10.87 3.00
CA GLU A 77 6.87 -9.72 3.81
C GLU A 77 5.88 -9.42 4.92
N ALA A 78 4.59 -9.51 4.66
CA ALA A 78 3.55 -9.20 5.63
C ALA A 78 3.56 -10.13 6.84
N VAL A 79 3.86 -11.41 6.64
CA VAL A 79 3.84 -12.38 7.73
C VAL A 79 4.83 -12.05 8.83
N GLN A 80 5.92 -11.38 8.48
CA GLN A 80 6.92 -10.94 9.47
C GLN A 80 6.35 -9.94 10.49
N LEU A 81 5.26 -9.28 10.13
CA LEU A 81 4.58 -8.28 10.97
C LEU A 81 3.32 -8.85 11.64
N GLY A 82 3.11 -10.16 11.56
CA GLY A 82 1.88 -10.77 12.08
C GLY A 82 0.65 -10.45 11.25
N ILE A 83 0.83 -10.28 9.96
CA ILE A 83 -0.22 -9.99 8.98
C ILE A 83 -0.27 -11.14 7.98
N SER A 84 -1.39 -11.85 7.90
CA SER A 84 -1.52 -13.00 7.02
C SER A 84 -2.98 -13.27 6.70
N SER A 85 -3.22 -13.94 5.57
CA SER A 85 -4.53 -14.52 5.27
C SER A 85 -4.79 -15.81 6.06
N ASP A 86 -3.72 -16.41 6.61
CA ASP A 86 -3.82 -17.54 7.52
C ASP A 86 -4.10 -17.01 8.93
N LYS A 87 -5.24 -17.45 9.52
CA LYS A 87 -5.67 -16.96 10.83
C LYS A 87 -4.66 -17.19 11.95
N GLU A 88 -3.92 -18.30 11.90
CA GLU A 88 -2.94 -18.61 12.94
C GLU A 88 -1.74 -17.67 12.89
N LEU A 89 -1.38 -17.20 11.69
CA LEU A 89 -0.25 -16.29 11.48
C LEU A 89 -0.67 -14.82 11.54
N ASN A 90 -1.97 -14.55 11.54
CA ASN A 90 -2.52 -13.18 11.56
C ASN A 90 -2.75 -12.73 13.01
N THR A 91 -1.66 -12.45 13.71
CA THR A 91 -1.72 -12.09 15.13
C THR A 91 -2.40 -10.76 15.38
N ASN A 92 -2.45 -9.86 14.38
CA ASN A 92 -3.13 -8.58 14.48
C ASN A 92 -4.63 -8.65 14.17
N LYS A 93 -5.11 -9.81 13.72
CA LYS A 93 -6.54 -10.08 13.49
C LYS A 93 -7.21 -9.09 12.56
N ILE A 94 -6.54 -8.71 11.48
CA ILE A 94 -7.09 -7.83 10.44
C ILE A 94 -7.49 -8.67 9.22
N GLU A 95 -8.35 -8.12 8.37
CA GLU A 95 -8.55 -8.66 7.03
C GLU A 95 -7.39 -8.21 6.16
N PHE A 96 -6.71 -9.15 5.54
CA PHE A 96 -5.56 -8.90 4.67
C PHE A 96 -5.78 -9.57 3.32
N ILE A 97 -5.83 -8.76 2.28
CA ILE A 97 -6.05 -9.22 0.91
C ILE A 97 -4.97 -8.63 0.00
N VAL A 98 -4.37 -9.49 -0.82
CA VAL A 98 -3.49 -9.10 -1.92
C VAL A 98 -4.20 -9.49 -3.21
N ASP A 99 -4.53 -8.52 -4.04
CA ASP A 99 -5.29 -8.76 -5.26
C ASP A 99 -4.69 -7.95 -6.41
N SER A 100 -5.14 -8.25 -7.63
CA SER A 100 -4.62 -7.59 -8.83
C SER A 100 -5.46 -6.37 -9.22
N TRP A 101 -4.84 -5.48 -9.99
CA TRP A 101 -5.53 -4.32 -10.57
C TRP A 101 -6.76 -4.73 -11.37
N ASN A 102 -6.76 -5.92 -11.97
CA ASN A 102 -7.92 -6.43 -12.70
C ASN A 102 -9.18 -6.54 -11.83
N ASN A 103 -9.01 -6.68 -10.53
CA ASN A 103 -10.10 -6.86 -9.56
C ASN A 103 -10.35 -5.63 -8.70
N ILE A 104 -9.71 -4.50 -8.99
CA ILE A 104 -9.79 -3.31 -8.13
C ILE A 104 -11.23 -2.81 -7.91
N THR A 105 -12.11 -3.01 -8.87
CA THR A 105 -13.52 -2.58 -8.76
C THR A 105 -14.27 -3.27 -7.63
N LYS A 106 -13.80 -4.42 -7.17
CA LYS A 106 -14.41 -5.13 -6.03
C LYS A 106 -14.30 -4.36 -4.72
N TYR A 107 -13.38 -3.41 -4.64
CA TYR A 107 -13.01 -2.73 -3.40
C TYR A 107 -13.50 -1.29 -3.32
N THR A 108 -14.30 -0.84 -4.27
CA THR A 108 -14.74 0.56 -4.34
C THR A 108 -15.65 0.98 -3.20
N ASP A 109 -16.23 0.05 -2.47
CA ASP A 109 -17.09 0.34 -1.31
C ASP A 109 -16.38 0.17 0.03
N VAL A 110 -15.11 -0.21 0.03
CA VAL A 110 -14.31 -0.36 1.25
C VAL A 110 -14.05 1.02 1.85
N LYS A 111 -14.22 1.14 3.17
CA LYS A 111 -13.99 2.38 3.91
C LYS A 111 -13.20 2.10 5.18
N ASN A 112 -12.47 3.11 5.64
CA ASN A 112 -11.72 3.05 6.91
C ASN A 112 -10.67 1.94 6.96
N ALA A 113 -10.14 1.57 5.80
CA ALA A 113 -9.05 0.61 5.66
C ALA A 113 -7.78 1.31 5.19
N PHE A 114 -6.72 0.55 5.01
CA PHE A 114 -5.51 1.04 4.39
C PHE A 114 -5.23 0.28 3.10
N PHE A 115 -4.86 1.02 2.06
CA PHE A 115 -4.52 0.45 0.75
C PHE A 115 -3.07 0.73 0.39
N ILE A 116 -2.39 -0.28 -0.12
CA ILE A 116 -1.10 -0.13 -0.79
C ILE A 116 -1.33 -0.44 -2.26
N PHE A 117 -1.10 0.56 -3.12
CA PHE A 117 -1.19 0.39 -4.57
C PHE A 117 0.21 0.17 -5.11
N ASP A 118 0.43 -0.95 -5.75
CA ASP A 118 1.73 -1.34 -6.27
C ASP A 118 1.73 -1.24 -7.79
N GLU A 119 2.72 -0.56 -8.33
CA GLU A 119 2.96 -0.34 -9.75
C GLU A 119 2.07 0.75 -10.36
N GLN A 120 2.59 1.96 -10.38
CA GLN A 120 1.86 3.14 -10.87
C GLN A 120 1.40 3.04 -12.31
N LYS A 121 2.18 2.39 -13.18
CA LYS A 121 1.84 2.29 -14.60
C LYS A 121 0.53 1.54 -14.84
N ALA A 122 0.09 0.75 -13.88
CA ALA A 122 -1.19 0.05 -13.97
C ALA A 122 -2.39 0.99 -13.79
N ILE A 123 -2.22 2.17 -13.21
CA ILE A 123 -3.33 3.09 -12.95
C ILE A 123 -3.93 3.63 -14.25
N GLY A 124 -3.15 4.23 -15.11
CA GLY A 124 -3.60 4.75 -16.41
C GLY A 124 -4.87 5.59 -16.35
N SER A 125 -5.69 5.47 -17.40
CA SER A 125 -7.02 6.08 -17.48
C SER A 125 -8.08 4.98 -17.65
N GLY A 126 -9.34 5.29 -17.34
CA GLY A 126 -10.45 4.35 -17.46
C GLY A 126 -10.89 3.76 -16.13
N ALA A 127 -11.39 2.50 -16.17
CA ALA A 127 -12.03 1.89 -15.01
C ALA A 127 -11.10 1.75 -13.80
N TRP A 128 -9.85 1.39 -14.02
CA TRP A 128 -8.89 1.25 -12.93
C TRP A 128 -8.62 2.60 -12.23
N SER A 129 -8.44 3.65 -13.01
CA SER A 129 -8.21 4.99 -12.49
C SER A 129 -9.41 5.49 -11.68
N LYS A 130 -10.63 5.28 -12.19
CA LYS A 130 -11.85 5.67 -11.47
C LYS A 130 -11.99 4.91 -10.16
N ALA A 131 -11.75 3.61 -10.16
CA ALA A 131 -11.82 2.78 -8.97
C ALA A 131 -10.76 3.22 -7.94
N PHE A 132 -9.53 3.45 -8.39
CA PHE A 132 -8.44 3.94 -7.54
C PHE A 132 -8.83 5.26 -6.84
N ILE A 133 -9.33 6.23 -7.58
CA ILE A 133 -9.70 7.53 -7.02
C ILE A 133 -10.82 7.38 -5.99
N LYS A 134 -11.83 6.57 -6.28
CA LYS A 134 -12.94 6.34 -5.34
C LYS A 134 -12.44 5.69 -4.04
N ILE A 135 -11.61 4.68 -4.14
CA ILE A 135 -11.01 4.00 -2.99
C ILE A 135 -10.16 4.98 -2.17
N ALA A 136 -9.31 5.74 -2.85
CA ALA A 136 -8.39 6.67 -2.21
C ALA A 136 -9.10 7.78 -1.43
N LYS A 137 -10.28 8.18 -1.87
CA LYS A 137 -11.08 9.19 -1.17
C LYS A 137 -11.74 8.68 0.10
N GLN A 138 -11.85 7.37 0.26
CA GLN A 138 -12.53 6.72 1.38
C GLN A 138 -11.57 6.06 2.37
N ASN A 139 -10.30 5.96 2.03
CA ASN A 139 -9.30 5.22 2.80
C ASN A 139 -7.97 5.96 2.82
N ASN A 140 -7.12 5.65 3.77
CA ASN A 140 -5.73 6.05 3.71
C ASN A 140 -4.98 5.09 2.79
N TRP A 141 -3.93 5.58 2.13
CA TRP A 141 -3.24 4.79 1.13
C TRP A 141 -1.85 5.35 0.81
N ILE A 142 -1.01 4.50 0.25
CA ILE A 142 0.25 4.92 -0.40
C ILE A 142 0.38 4.17 -1.73
N LEU A 143 1.16 4.75 -2.61
CA LEU A 143 1.54 4.14 -3.88
C LEU A 143 3.00 3.70 -3.79
N ALA A 144 3.28 2.43 -4.08
CA ALA A 144 4.63 1.89 -4.08
C ALA A 144 5.00 1.48 -5.50
N THR A 145 6.12 1.97 -6.03
CA THR A 145 6.51 1.67 -7.40
C THR A 145 8.02 1.68 -7.60
N ALA A 146 8.51 0.75 -8.40
CA ALA A 146 9.90 0.75 -8.87
C ALA A 146 10.07 1.67 -10.07
N THR A 147 9.01 1.85 -10.86
CA THR A 147 9.03 2.61 -12.11
C THR A 147 7.91 3.64 -12.12
N PRO A 148 8.16 4.86 -11.59
CA PRO A 148 7.19 5.94 -11.67
C PRO A 148 6.83 6.26 -13.13
N GLY A 149 5.71 6.93 -13.33
CA GLY A 149 5.24 7.30 -14.66
C GLY A 149 6.28 8.11 -15.44
N ASP A 150 6.36 7.84 -16.73
CA ASP A 150 7.32 8.50 -17.62
C ASP A 150 6.84 9.88 -18.10
N VAL A 151 5.51 10.11 -18.11
CA VAL A 151 4.91 11.35 -18.55
C VAL A 151 4.04 11.96 -17.46
N TRP A 152 3.85 13.26 -17.54
CA TRP A 152 3.08 14.02 -16.55
C TRP A 152 1.67 13.47 -16.33
N SER A 153 0.99 13.08 -17.41
CA SER A 153 -0.38 12.58 -17.35
C SER A 153 -0.54 11.29 -16.54
N ASP A 154 0.53 10.51 -16.35
CA ASP A 154 0.50 9.30 -15.54
C ASP A 154 0.21 9.59 -14.06
N TYR A 155 0.46 10.82 -13.62
CA TYR A 155 0.25 11.23 -12.24
C TYR A 155 -1.12 11.84 -11.97
N ILE A 156 -1.93 12.08 -13.01
CA ILE A 156 -3.24 12.70 -12.85
C ILE A 156 -4.11 12.00 -11.82
N PRO A 157 -4.26 10.65 -11.84
CA PRO A 157 -5.08 9.97 -10.84
C PRO A 157 -4.60 10.20 -9.42
N VAL A 158 -3.28 10.27 -9.21
CA VAL A 158 -2.70 10.51 -7.88
C VAL A 158 -3.04 11.92 -7.40
N PHE A 159 -2.94 12.91 -8.27
CA PHE A 159 -3.29 14.29 -7.92
C PHE A 159 -4.78 14.46 -7.62
N VAL A 160 -5.64 13.81 -8.39
CA VAL A 160 -7.08 13.82 -8.13
C VAL A 160 -7.40 13.13 -6.80
N ALA A 161 -6.77 11.97 -6.55
CA ALA A 161 -6.97 11.22 -5.31
C ALA A 161 -6.53 12.02 -4.07
N ASN A 162 -5.51 12.86 -4.21
CA ASN A 162 -5.02 13.72 -3.14
C ASN A 162 -5.77 15.06 -3.02
N GLY A 163 -6.80 15.27 -3.83
CA GLY A 163 -7.65 16.45 -3.73
C GLY A 163 -7.09 17.70 -4.41
N PHE A 164 -6.01 17.61 -5.19
CA PHE A 164 -5.48 18.76 -5.92
C PHE A 164 -6.39 19.20 -7.04
N PHE A 165 -7.14 18.27 -7.65
CA PHE A 165 -8.10 18.51 -8.70
C PHE A 165 -9.38 17.74 -8.41
N LYS A 166 -10.54 18.27 -8.83
CA LYS A 166 -11.83 17.60 -8.60
C LYS A 166 -11.97 16.31 -9.41
N ASN A 167 -11.42 16.32 -10.62
CA ASN A 167 -11.47 15.19 -11.52
C ASN A 167 -10.38 15.35 -12.58
N ARG A 168 -10.32 14.39 -13.51
CA ARG A 168 -9.29 14.37 -14.53
C ARG A 168 -9.33 15.58 -15.49
N THR A 169 -10.52 16.15 -15.72
CA THR A 169 -10.67 17.30 -16.63
C THR A 169 -10.21 18.61 -15.99
N ASP A 170 -10.14 18.70 -14.67
CA ASP A 170 -9.62 19.87 -13.98
C ASP A 170 -8.09 19.96 -14.03
N PHE A 171 -7.44 18.87 -14.42
CA PHE A 171 -5.98 18.82 -14.54
C PHE A 171 -5.51 19.62 -15.74
#